data_95d42f4a6ed33b1ff05f14aec57d7d57
#
_entry.id   95d42f4a6ed33b1ff05f14aec57d7d57
#
_cell.length_a   1.000
_cell.length_b   1.000
_cell.length_c   1.000
_cell.angle_alpha   90.00
_cell.angle_beta   90.00
_cell.angle_gamma   90.00
#
_symmetry.space_group_name_H-M   'P 1'
#
loop_
_entity.id
_entity.type
_entity.pdbx_description
1 polymer ?
#
loop_
_entity_poly.entity_id
_entity_poly.type
_entity_poly.pdbx_seq_one_letter_code
_entity_poly.pdbx_strand_id
1 'polypeptide(L)'
;MTKQTIIAAIAFLASYSLQAQKHVYEDLLVLYVDEKYEKCMEKALTYTEGDATKKDPLPFLYVSMCNYEMSKLEKYAADYPKASRDALKWAEKYRKKDKEKEFFGNYEDYWASLNTMAAESGENLIDDPKGLSKAKATFDAMTGYYPENPGAWMMLAIVQYKSNLAKEGDLSMTSFDKAIAAAGDISTLPPDQKKLLKNALIRYADLQVAKGDRAKARRYAEIGKDVFMEEPDFKGMWDSL
;
A
#
# COMPACT_ATOMS: atom_id res chain seq x y z
N MET A 1 15.07 -51.92 4.56
CA MET A 1 14.54 -51.08 3.48
C MET A 1 15.24 -51.47 2.19
N THR A 2 14.53 -51.89 1.20
CA THR A 2 15.10 -52.36 -0.06
C THR A 2 15.50 -51.19 -0.95
N LYS A 3 16.55 -51.35 -1.79
CA LYS A 3 17.02 -50.30 -2.73
C LYS A 3 15.88 -49.70 -3.59
N GLN A 4 14.85 -50.49 -3.87
CA GLN A 4 13.65 -50.06 -4.62
C GLN A 4 12.80 -49.01 -3.86
N THR A 5 12.71 -49.09 -2.52
CA THR A 5 11.96 -48.13 -1.69
C THR A 5 12.67 -46.79 -1.63
N ILE A 6 14.00 -46.76 -1.67
CA ILE A 6 14.81 -45.53 -1.66
C ILE A 6 14.69 -44.81 -3.03
N ILE A 7 14.72 -45.53 -4.13
CA ILE A 7 14.55 -44.96 -5.48
C ILE A 7 13.15 -44.37 -5.67
N ALA A 8 12.11 -45.01 -5.16
CA ALA A 8 10.74 -44.51 -5.21
C ALA A 8 10.57 -43.23 -4.37
N ALA A 9 11.21 -43.14 -3.20
CA ALA A 9 11.17 -41.96 -2.34
C ALA A 9 11.92 -40.76 -2.97
N ILE A 10 13.06 -40.98 -3.63
CA ILE A 10 13.81 -39.96 -4.35
C ILE A 10 13.05 -39.45 -5.58
N ALA A 11 12.38 -40.34 -6.32
CA ALA A 11 11.55 -39.96 -7.46
C ALA A 11 10.32 -39.18 -7.03
N PHE A 12 9.74 -39.46 -5.85
CA PHE A 12 8.60 -38.71 -5.31
C PHE A 12 9.01 -37.30 -4.81
N LEU A 13 10.18 -37.16 -4.20
CA LEU A 13 10.73 -35.86 -3.79
C LEU A 13 11.13 -35.00 -5.00
N ALA A 14 11.65 -35.60 -6.08
CA ALA A 14 11.98 -34.89 -7.31
C ALA A 14 10.71 -34.36 -8.03
N SER A 15 9.56 -35.02 -7.88
CA SER A 15 8.30 -34.57 -8.49
C SER A 15 7.74 -33.31 -7.84
N TYR A 16 8.05 -33.03 -6.57
CA TYR A 16 7.63 -31.78 -5.90
C TYR A 16 8.49 -30.57 -6.28
N SER A 17 9.70 -30.79 -6.77
CA SER A 17 10.61 -29.70 -7.19
C SER A 17 10.30 -29.18 -8.61
N LEU A 18 9.47 -29.85 -9.40
CA LEU A 18 9.12 -29.48 -10.78
C LEU A 18 7.93 -28.53 -10.90
N GLN A 19 7.28 -28.15 -9.79
CA GLN A 19 6.10 -27.27 -9.83
C GLN A 19 6.39 -25.79 -9.58
N ALA A 20 7.64 -25.39 -9.48
CA ALA A 20 8.03 -24.00 -9.20
C ALA A 20 8.83 -23.37 -10.35
N GLN A 21 8.55 -23.68 -11.59
CA GLN A 21 8.95 -22.77 -12.68
C GLN A 21 7.98 -21.59 -12.67
N LYS A 22 8.37 -20.53 -11.93
CA LYS A 22 7.70 -19.24 -12.02
C LYS A 22 7.79 -18.76 -13.46
N HIS A 23 6.67 -18.27 -13.97
CA HIS A 23 6.68 -17.64 -15.28
C HIS A 23 7.59 -16.41 -15.23
N VAL A 24 8.49 -16.30 -16.20
CA VAL A 24 9.30 -15.11 -16.41
C VAL A 24 8.57 -14.24 -17.41
N TYR A 25 8.26 -13.00 -17.02
CA TYR A 25 7.51 -12.04 -17.83
C TYR A 25 8.44 -11.03 -18.49
N GLU A 26 9.50 -11.52 -19.20
CA GLU A 26 10.47 -10.67 -19.91
C GLU A 26 9.79 -9.73 -20.92
N ASP A 27 8.75 -10.20 -21.56
CA ASP A 27 7.95 -9.44 -22.51
C ASP A 27 7.20 -8.26 -21.87
N LEU A 28 6.73 -8.40 -20.63
CA LEU A 28 6.16 -7.29 -19.87
C LEU A 28 7.26 -6.31 -19.45
N LEU A 29 8.41 -6.82 -19.00
CA LEU A 29 9.55 -6.00 -18.62
C LEU A 29 10.01 -5.14 -19.80
N VAL A 30 10.19 -5.74 -20.98
CA VAL A 30 10.63 -5.01 -22.19
C VAL A 30 9.61 -3.92 -22.57
N LEU A 31 8.32 -4.24 -22.58
CA LEU A 31 7.28 -3.26 -22.88
C LEU A 31 7.23 -2.11 -21.86
N TYR A 32 7.43 -2.42 -20.58
CA TYR A 32 7.44 -1.41 -19.51
C TYR A 32 8.66 -0.49 -19.63
N VAL A 33 9.87 -1.04 -19.84
CA VAL A 33 11.11 -0.27 -19.99
C VAL A 33 11.10 0.58 -21.26
N ASP A 34 10.46 0.09 -22.33
CA ASP A 34 10.24 0.84 -23.58
C ASP A 34 9.13 1.91 -23.44
N GLU A 35 8.58 2.13 -22.24
CA GLU A 35 7.47 3.08 -21.98
C GLU A 35 6.19 2.80 -22.79
N LYS A 36 6.02 1.57 -23.28
CA LYS A 36 4.83 1.11 -24.00
C LYS A 36 3.74 0.65 -23.02
N TYR A 37 3.39 1.54 -22.07
CA TYR A 37 2.56 1.20 -20.90
C TYR A 37 1.20 0.61 -21.25
N GLU A 38 0.52 1.15 -22.26
CA GLU A 38 -0.78 0.63 -22.71
C GLU A 38 -0.67 -0.82 -23.19
N LYS A 39 0.29 -1.11 -24.09
CA LYS A 39 0.53 -2.47 -24.58
C LYS A 39 0.98 -3.43 -23.49
N CYS A 40 1.81 -2.94 -22.56
CA CYS A 40 2.25 -3.70 -21.40
C CYS A 40 1.05 -4.06 -20.52
N MET A 41 0.18 -3.09 -20.21
CA MET A 41 -1.02 -3.30 -19.43
C MET A 41 -1.98 -4.29 -20.09
N GLU A 42 -2.29 -4.13 -21.37
CA GLU A 42 -3.16 -5.05 -22.12
C GLU A 42 -2.64 -6.50 -22.06
N LYS A 43 -1.34 -6.67 -22.28
CA LYS A 43 -0.70 -7.99 -22.22
C LYS A 43 -0.69 -8.55 -20.80
N ALA A 44 -0.40 -7.74 -19.80
CA ALA A 44 -0.45 -8.14 -18.40
C ALA A 44 -1.88 -8.56 -17.99
N LEU A 45 -2.91 -7.83 -18.44
CA LEU A 45 -4.32 -8.21 -18.21
C LEU A 45 -4.61 -9.61 -18.76
N THR A 46 -4.13 -9.94 -19.97
CA THR A 46 -4.29 -11.29 -20.53
C THR A 46 -3.69 -12.36 -19.60
N TYR A 47 -2.52 -12.09 -19.00
CA TYR A 47 -1.90 -13.00 -18.04
C TYR A 47 -2.69 -13.11 -16.74
N THR A 48 -3.35 -12.04 -16.27
CA THR A 48 -4.18 -12.10 -15.06
C THR A 48 -5.42 -12.99 -15.20
N GLU A 49 -5.82 -13.28 -16.44
CA GLU A 49 -7.01 -14.10 -16.79
C GLU A 49 -6.66 -15.51 -17.22
N GLY A 50 -5.44 -15.74 -17.70
CA GLY A 50 -4.97 -17.03 -18.21
C GLY A 50 -4.91 -18.13 -17.14
N ASP A 51 -5.42 -19.33 -17.43
CA ASP A 51 -5.49 -20.43 -16.45
C ASP A 51 -4.13 -20.80 -15.85
N ALA A 52 -3.07 -20.72 -16.63
CA ALA A 52 -1.70 -21.01 -16.19
C ALA A 52 -1.08 -19.89 -15.35
N THR A 53 -1.48 -18.63 -15.54
CA THR A 53 -0.80 -17.43 -15.03
C THR A 53 -1.63 -16.60 -14.06
N LYS A 54 -2.96 -16.80 -13.98
CA LYS A 54 -3.88 -16.01 -13.12
C LYS A 54 -3.60 -16.06 -11.62
N LYS A 55 -2.72 -16.97 -11.18
CA LYS A 55 -2.28 -17.07 -9.78
C LYS A 55 -0.98 -16.33 -9.52
N ASP A 56 -0.22 -16.00 -10.56
CA ASP A 56 1.07 -15.33 -10.45
C ASP A 56 0.87 -13.85 -10.09
N PRO A 57 1.63 -13.31 -9.14
CA PRO A 57 1.47 -11.92 -8.71
C PRO A 57 1.99 -10.90 -9.72
N LEU A 58 3.08 -11.17 -10.42
CA LEU A 58 3.76 -10.19 -11.28
C LEU A 58 2.89 -9.55 -12.37
N PRO A 59 2.01 -10.27 -13.11
CA PRO A 59 1.11 -9.62 -14.06
C PRO A 59 0.22 -8.54 -13.41
N PHE A 60 -0.27 -8.79 -12.20
CA PHE A 60 -1.08 -7.80 -11.46
C PHE A 60 -0.25 -6.57 -11.08
N LEU A 61 1.03 -6.76 -10.75
CA LEU A 61 1.95 -5.65 -10.47
C LEU A 61 2.20 -4.81 -11.73
N TYR A 62 2.46 -5.44 -12.89
CA TYR A 62 2.66 -4.71 -14.13
C TYR A 62 1.43 -3.89 -14.52
N VAL A 63 0.20 -4.41 -14.34
CA VAL A 63 -1.01 -3.61 -14.56
C VAL A 63 -1.04 -2.40 -13.62
N SER A 64 -0.66 -2.56 -12.36
CA SER A 64 -0.57 -1.47 -11.39
C SER A 64 0.46 -0.41 -11.82
N MET A 65 1.68 -0.85 -12.14
CA MET A 65 2.79 0.01 -12.56
C MET A 65 2.47 0.78 -13.84
N CYS A 66 1.89 0.12 -14.85
CA CYS A 66 1.50 0.78 -16.10
C CYS A 66 0.44 1.86 -15.85
N ASN A 67 -0.59 1.57 -15.04
CA ASN A 67 -1.59 2.57 -14.67
C ASN A 67 -0.98 3.74 -13.91
N TYR A 68 -0.03 3.49 -13.00
CA TYR A 68 0.69 4.54 -12.29
C TYR A 68 1.45 5.45 -13.26
N GLU A 69 2.23 4.89 -14.19
CA GLU A 69 2.98 5.67 -15.17
C GLU A 69 2.04 6.45 -16.11
N MET A 70 0.98 5.82 -16.60
CA MET A 70 -0.02 6.49 -17.45
C MET A 70 -0.71 7.64 -16.70
N SER A 71 -0.91 7.53 -15.38
CA SER A 71 -1.55 8.60 -14.60
C SER A 71 -0.74 9.91 -14.53
N LYS A 72 0.56 9.86 -14.81
CA LYS A 72 1.48 11.00 -14.80
C LYS A 72 1.60 11.70 -16.16
N LEU A 73 1.09 11.08 -17.21
CA LEU A 73 1.31 11.50 -18.59
C LEU A 73 0.03 12.05 -19.22
N GLU A 74 0.04 13.33 -19.60
CA GLU A 74 -1.09 14.04 -20.22
C GLU A 74 -1.71 13.28 -21.39
N LYS A 75 -0.87 12.64 -22.22
CA LYS A 75 -1.33 11.88 -23.39
C LYS A 75 -2.33 10.74 -23.06
N TYR A 76 -2.38 10.29 -21.83
CA TYR A 76 -3.29 9.23 -21.38
C TYR A 76 -4.48 9.74 -20.60
N ALA A 77 -4.52 11.04 -20.27
CA ALA A 77 -5.56 11.59 -19.39
C ALA A 77 -6.98 11.40 -19.93
N ALA A 78 -7.17 11.49 -21.26
CA ALA A 78 -8.47 11.34 -21.89
C ALA A 78 -8.94 9.88 -21.90
N ASP A 79 -8.06 8.93 -22.26
CA ASP A 79 -8.41 7.52 -22.41
C ASP A 79 -8.41 6.77 -21.07
N TYR A 80 -7.55 7.19 -20.13
CA TYR A 80 -7.38 6.57 -18.82
C TYR A 80 -7.61 7.53 -17.64
N PRO A 81 -8.77 8.20 -17.54
CA PRO A 81 -9.02 9.24 -16.52
C PRO A 81 -9.03 8.72 -15.08
N LYS A 82 -8.95 7.40 -14.91
CA LYS A 82 -8.95 6.72 -13.61
C LYS A 82 -7.64 5.99 -13.32
N ALA A 83 -6.59 6.22 -14.12
CA ALA A 83 -5.34 5.47 -14.05
C ALA A 83 -4.72 5.46 -12.64
N SER A 84 -4.67 6.59 -11.93
CA SER A 84 -4.15 6.65 -10.55
C SER A 84 -4.95 5.75 -9.60
N ARG A 85 -6.27 5.76 -9.68
CA ARG A 85 -7.13 4.89 -8.85
C ARG A 85 -6.99 3.42 -9.24
N ASP A 86 -6.88 3.14 -10.53
CA ASP A 86 -6.73 1.77 -11.01
C ASP A 86 -5.35 1.21 -10.65
N ALA A 87 -4.29 2.04 -10.60
CA ALA A 87 -2.99 1.66 -10.05
C ALA A 87 -3.13 1.11 -8.60
N LEU A 88 -3.79 1.84 -7.72
CA LEU A 88 -4.02 1.40 -6.32
C LEU A 88 -4.80 0.10 -6.24
N LYS A 89 -5.88 -0.02 -7.03
CA LYS A 89 -6.72 -1.22 -7.08
C LYS A 89 -5.94 -2.46 -7.55
N TRP A 90 -5.05 -2.30 -8.53
CA TRP A 90 -4.25 -3.41 -9.03
C TRP A 90 -3.09 -3.75 -8.09
N ALA A 91 -2.52 -2.78 -7.38
CA ALA A 91 -1.59 -3.01 -6.28
C ALA A 91 -2.21 -3.88 -5.17
N GLU A 92 -3.46 -3.60 -4.78
CA GLU A 92 -4.20 -4.43 -3.82
C GLU A 92 -4.43 -5.86 -4.34
N LYS A 93 -4.77 -6.03 -5.63
CA LYS A 93 -4.90 -7.35 -6.23
C LYS A 93 -3.57 -8.10 -6.25
N TYR A 94 -2.48 -7.42 -6.60
CA TYR A 94 -1.13 -7.98 -6.52
C TYR A 94 -0.84 -8.49 -5.10
N ARG A 95 -1.05 -7.68 -4.06
CA ARG A 95 -0.75 -8.04 -2.68
C ARG A 95 -1.53 -9.27 -2.21
N LYS A 96 -2.78 -9.45 -2.67
CA LYS A 96 -3.59 -10.64 -2.42
C LYS A 96 -3.00 -11.92 -3.04
N LYS A 97 -2.18 -11.79 -4.08
CA LYS A 97 -1.46 -12.91 -4.73
C LYS A 97 -0.08 -13.13 -4.12
N ASP A 98 0.64 -12.06 -3.76
CA ASP A 98 1.96 -12.09 -3.13
C ASP A 98 1.86 -11.96 -1.59
N LYS A 99 1.16 -12.91 -0.96
CA LYS A 99 0.93 -12.88 0.50
C LYS A 99 2.23 -12.97 1.28
N GLU A 100 3.17 -13.76 0.80
CA GLU A 100 4.48 -13.99 1.43
C GLU A 100 5.51 -12.91 1.09
N LYS A 101 5.12 -11.87 0.33
CA LYS A 101 5.98 -10.76 -0.12
C LYS A 101 7.21 -11.21 -0.91
N GLU A 102 7.07 -12.24 -1.67
CA GLU A 102 8.19 -12.82 -2.41
C GLU A 102 8.82 -11.84 -3.41
N PHE A 103 7.99 -11.02 -4.08
CA PHE A 103 8.42 -10.04 -5.04
C PHE A 103 8.39 -8.62 -4.50
N PHE A 104 7.73 -8.38 -3.37
CA PHE A 104 7.43 -7.05 -2.85
C PHE A 104 8.71 -6.21 -2.67
N GLY A 105 9.75 -6.77 -2.05
CA GLY A 105 11.01 -6.07 -1.81
C GLY A 105 11.80 -5.69 -3.07
N ASN A 106 11.51 -6.30 -4.22
CA ASN A 106 12.18 -5.95 -5.49
C ASN A 106 11.66 -4.65 -6.11
N TYR A 107 10.58 -4.06 -5.55
CA TYR A 107 9.89 -2.90 -6.12
C TYR A 107 9.70 -1.78 -5.10
N GLU A 108 10.66 -1.61 -4.18
CA GLU A 108 10.57 -0.60 -3.10
C GLU A 108 10.37 0.82 -3.62
N ASP A 109 11.08 1.22 -4.68
CA ASP A 109 10.94 2.54 -5.31
C ASP A 109 9.53 2.76 -5.89
N TYR A 110 8.94 1.71 -6.44
CA TYR A 110 7.57 1.77 -6.93
C TYR A 110 6.58 1.95 -5.77
N TRP A 111 6.74 1.19 -4.69
CA TRP A 111 5.86 1.32 -3.52
C TRP A 111 5.98 2.70 -2.87
N ALA A 112 7.19 3.25 -2.74
CA ALA A 112 7.40 4.60 -2.23
C ALA A 112 6.72 5.66 -3.11
N SER A 113 6.83 5.52 -4.42
CA SER A 113 6.20 6.42 -5.39
C SER A 113 4.67 6.33 -5.37
N LEU A 114 4.13 5.09 -5.33
CA LEU A 114 2.69 4.84 -5.26
C LEU A 114 2.11 5.37 -3.94
N ASN A 115 2.79 5.14 -2.82
CA ASN A 115 2.42 5.65 -1.50
C ASN A 115 2.38 7.19 -1.49
N THR A 116 3.39 7.83 -2.06
CA THR A 116 3.45 9.31 -2.14
C THR A 116 2.26 9.85 -2.93
N MET A 117 1.99 9.31 -4.13
CA MET A 117 0.84 9.72 -4.95
C MET A 117 -0.49 9.52 -4.21
N ALA A 118 -0.66 8.37 -3.56
CA ALA A 118 -1.89 8.05 -2.84
C ALA A 118 -2.08 8.94 -1.61
N ALA A 119 -1.01 9.17 -0.83
CA ALA A 119 -1.03 10.05 0.33
C ALA A 119 -1.43 11.47 -0.06
N GLU A 120 -0.77 12.06 -1.06
CA GLU A 120 -1.08 13.41 -1.55
C GLU A 120 -2.53 13.52 -2.06
N SER A 121 -2.98 12.53 -2.84
CA SER A 121 -4.36 12.49 -3.31
C SER A 121 -5.38 12.41 -2.17
N GLY A 122 -5.14 11.55 -1.18
CA GLY A 122 -6.02 11.37 -0.03
C GLY A 122 -6.03 12.59 0.89
N GLU A 123 -4.85 13.15 1.20
CA GLU A 123 -4.72 14.32 2.07
C GLU A 123 -5.38 15.56 1.49
N ASN A 124 -5.29 15.79 0.18
CA ASN A 124 -5.95 16.91 -0.49
C ASN A 124 -7.50 16.83 -0.43
N LEU A 125 -8.04 15.64 -0.17
CA LEU A 125 -9.49 15.40 -0.14
C LEU A 125 -10.08 15.31 1.28
N ILE A 126 -9.23 15.14 2.30
CA ILE A 126 -9.69 14.83 3.67
C ILE A 126 -10.42 15.97 4.35
N ASP A 127 -10.18 17.21 3.92
CA ASP A 127 -10.78 18.41 4.51
C ASP A 127 -11.99 18.92 3.71
N ASP A 128 -12.28 18.32 2.54
CA ASP A 128 -13.51 18.56 1.77
C ASP A 128 -14.55 17.47 2.10
N PRO A 129 -15.71 17.83 2.66
CA PRO A 129 -16.77 16.86 2.93
C PRO A 129 -17.22 16.04 1.69
N LYS A 130 -17.13 16.62 0.49
CA LYS A 130 -17.42 15.93 -0.78
C LYS A 130 -16.28 15.00 -1.21
N GLY A 131 -15.07 15.24 -0.70
CA GLY A 131 -13.86 14.47 -0.96
C GLY A 131 -13.73 13.22 -0.09
N LEU A 132 -14.39 13.17 1.08
CA LEU A 132 -14.20 12.13 2.09
C LEU A 132 -14.38 10.70 1.55
N SER A 133 -15.36 10.46 0.69
CA SER A 133 -15.57 9.14 0.10
C SER A 133 -14.39 8.68 -0.78
N LYS A 134 -13.79 9.62 -1.54
CA LYS A 134 -12.62 9.35 -2.36
C LYS A 134 -11.37 9.18 -1.50
N ALA A 135 -11.17 10.05 -0.50
CA ALA A 135 -10.07 9.91 0.48
C ALA A 135 -10.13 8.55 1.19
N LYS A 136 -11.34 8.13 1.65
CA LYS A 136 -11.54 6.80 2.24
C LYS A 136 -11.11 5.69 1.30
N ALA A 137 -11.57 5.72 0.05
CA ALA A 137 -11.22 4.68 -0.93
C ALA A 137 -9.69 4.64 -1.23
N THR A 138 -9.02 5.80 -1.20
CA THR A 138 -7.57 5.89 -1.38
C THR A 138 -6.82 5.24 -0.21
N PHE A 139 -7.11 5.64 1.03
CA PHE A 139 -6.43 5.08 2.20
C PHE A 139 -6.80 3.61 2.45
N ASP A 140 -8.02 3.20 2.13
CA ASP A 140 -8.44 1.79 2.17
C ASP A 140 -7.60 0.94 1.20
N ALA A 141 -7.42 1.40 -0.03
CA ALA A 141 -6.53 0.74 -0.99
C ALA A 141 -5.07 0.69 -0.50
N MET A 142 -4.56 1.79 0.11
CA MET A 142 -3.21 1.80 0.70
C MET A 142 -3.05 0.72 1.77
N THR A 143 -4.01 0.57 2.67
CA THR A 143 -3.97 -0.50 3.69
C THR A 143 -4.11 -1.89 3.07
N GLY A 144 -4.74 -2.00 1.90
CA GLY A 144 -4.90 -3.25 1.17
C GLY A 144 -3.63 -3.75 0.50
N TYR A 145 -2.82 -2.87 -0.09
CA TYR A 145 -1.57 -3.29 -0.75
C TYR A 145 -0.35 -3.19 0.16
N TYR A 146 -0.37 -2.33 1.18
CA TYR A 146 0.72 -2.17 2.13
C TYR A 146 0.20 -2.12 3.58
N PRO A 147 -0.33 -3.22 4.11
CA PRO A 147 -0.94 -3.26 5.45
C PRO A 147 0.05 -2.98 6.60
N GLU A 148 1.36 -3.04 6.32
CA GLU A 148 2.42 -2.70 7.25
C GLU A 148 2.65 -1.19 7.40
N ASN A 149 2.02 -0.34 6.57
CA ASN A 149 2.14 1.12 6.65
C ASN A 149 1.21 1.68 7.74
N PRO A 150 1.74 2.09 8.92
CA PRO A 150 0.88 2.57 10.01
C PRO A 150 0.20 3.89 9.66
N GLY A 151 0.87 4.80 8.94
CA GLY A 151 0.30 6.08 8.54
C GLY A 151 -0.99 5.93 7.72
N ALA A 152 -1.05 4.93 6.84
CA ALA A 152 -2.23 4.65 6.03
C ALA A 152 -3.43 4.22 6.89
N TRP A 153 -3.22 3.37 7.90
CA TRP A 153 -4.29 2.96 8.83
C TRP A 153 -4.86 4.12 9.65
N MET A 154 -3.98 4.99 10.16
CA MET A 154 -4.43 6.15 10.94
C MET A 154 -5.16 7.17 10.05
N MET A 155 -4.69 7.42 8.83
CA MET A 155 -5.39 8.28 7.87
C MET A 155 -6.76 7.71 7.50
N LEU A 156 -6.86 6.39 7.27
CA LEU A 156 -8.14 5.73 7.03
C LEU A 156 -9.10 5.94 8.21
N ALA A 157 -8.62 5.76 9.45
CA ALA A 157 -9.42 5.99 10.65
C ALA A 157 -9.92 7.45 10.74
N ILE A 158 -9.05 8.43 10.47
CA ILE A 158 -9.42 9.85 10.49
C ILE A 158 -10.55 10.13 9.49
N VAL A 159 -10.43 9.63 8.25
CA VAL A 159 -11.46 9.81 7.22
C VAL A 159 -12.78 9.13 7.64
N GLN A 160 -12.71 7.94 8.21
CA GLN A 160 -13.88 7.21 8.72
C GLN A 160 -14.57 7.99 9.84
N TYR A 161 -13.83 8.54 10.80
CA TYR A 161 -14.40 9.39 11.85
C TYR A 161 -15.06 10.67 11.29
N LYS A 162 -14.39 11.34 10.34
CA LYS A 162 -14.96 12.52 9.66
C LYS A 162 -16.22 12.17 8.84
N SER A 163 -16.34 10.92 8.41
CA SER A 163 -17.51 10.39 7.68
C SER A 163 -18.61 9.82 8.59
N ASN A 164 -18.54 10.02 9.91
CA ASN A 164 -19.45 9.44 10.91
C ASN A 164 -19.44 7.90 10.95
N LEU A 165 -18.38 7.24 10.53
CA LEU A 165 -18.18 5.79 10.56
C LEU A 165 -17.30 5.42 11.76
N ALA A 166 -17.79 5.69 12.98
CA ALA A 166 -16.97 5.58 14.20
C ALA A 166 -16.46 4.16 14.45
N LYS A 167 -17.31 3.14 14.24
CA LYS A 167 -16.93 1.73 14.45
C LYS A 167 -15.81 1.29 13.50
N GLU A 168 -15.89 1.66 12.24
CA GLU A 168 -14.85 1.41 11.23
C GLU A 168 -13.56 2.15 11.59
N GLY A 169 -13.67 3.40 12.06
CA GLY A 169 -12.54 4.17 12.57
C GLY A 169 -11.82 3.47 13.71
N ASP A 170 -12.54 2.92 14.68
CA ASP A 170 -11.97 2.17 15.80
C ASP A 170 -11.28 0.88 15.34
N LEU A 171 -11.82 0.18 14.34
CA LEU A 171 -11.17 -0.99 13.73
C LEU A 171 -9.88 -0.61 13.00
N SER A 172 -9.89 0.50 12.28
CA SER A 172 -8.69 1.01 11.59
C SER A 172 -7.63 1.46 12.60
N MET A 173 -8.00 2.07 13.73
CA MET A 173 -7.06 2.38 14.82
C MET A 173 -6.48 1.12 15.47
N THR A 174 -7.28 0.06 15.63
CA THR A 174 -6.75 -1.23 16.09
C THR A 174 -5.71 -1.81 15.13
N SER A 175 -5.89 -1.62 13.82
CA SER A 175 -4.92 -2.03 12.81
C SER A 175 -3.68 -1.14 12.81
N PHE A 176 -3.84 0.16 13.04
CA PHE A 176 -2.74 1.10 13.28
C PHE A 176 -1.87 0.65 14.46
N ASP A 177 -2.49 0.35 15.61
CA ASP A 177 -1.75 -0.10 16.82
C ASP A 177 -0.94 -1.37 16.54
N LYS A 178 -1.49 -2.31 15.76
CA LYS A 178 -0.78 -3.53 15.32
C LYS A 178 0.38 -3.20 14.39
N ALA A 179 0.18 -2.30 13.42
CA ALA A 179 1.23 -1.92 12.46
C ALA A 179 2.38 -1.19 13.15
N ILE A 180 2.09 -0.29 14.11
CA ILE A 180 3.11 0.37 14.95
C ILE A 180 3.89 -0.64 15.80
N ALA A 181 3.19 -1.57 16.45
CA ALA A 181 3.85 -2.61 17.25
C ALA A 181 4.76 -3.51 16.39
N ALA A 182 4.34 -3.81 15.16
CA ALA A 182 5.13 -4.61 14.22
C ALA A 182 6.33 -3.83 13.65
N ALA A 183 6.21 -2.53 13.46
CA ALA A 183 7.30 -1.66 12.99
C ALA A 183 8.42 -1.52 14.05
N GLY A 184 8.07 -1.58 15.34
CA GLY A 184 9.02 -1.40 16.45
C GLY A 184 9.58 0.03 16.47
N ASP A 185 10.75 0.23 15.89
CA ASP A 185 11.37 1.56 15.76
C ASP A 185 10.89 2.29 14.50
N ILE A 186 10.03 3.28 14.68
CA ILE A 186 9.48 4.07 13.56
C ILE A 186 10.51 4.94 12.84
N SER A 187 11.71 5.15 13.43
CA SER A 187 12.80 5.86 12.76
C SER A 187 13.33 5.10 11.53
N THR A 188 13.14 3.79 11.50
CA THR A 188 13.57 2.89 10.43
C THR A 188 12.55 2.77 9.29
N LEU A 189 11.34 3.30 9.44
CA LEU A 189 10.35 3.28 8.36
C LEU A 189 10.87 3.99 7.10
N PRO A 190 10.46 3.56 5.90
CA PRO A 190 10.74 4.26 4.66
C PRO A 190 10.33 5.74 4.73
N PRO A 191 11.02 6.65 4.03
CA PRO A 191 10.77 8.10 4.12
C PRO A 191 9.32 8.51 3.80
N ASP A 192 8.70 7.88 2.79
CA ASP A 192 7.29 8.11 2.41
C ASP A 192 6.33 7.70 3.55
N GLN A 193 6.59 6.58 4.20
CA GLN A 193 5.79 6.10 5.34
C GLN A 193 5.98 6.97 6.58
N LYS A 194 7.22 7.40 6.86
CA LYS A 194 7.49 8.36 7.96
C LYS A 194 6.73 9.66 7.76
N LYS A 195 6.78 10.23 6.54
CA LYS A 195 6.04 11.45 6.20
C LYS A 195 4.54 11.27 6.42
N LEU A 196 3.97 10.18 5.91
CA LEU A 196 2.55 9.90 6.08
C LEU A 196 2.17 9.67 7.55
N LEU A 197 3.00 8.95 8.30
CA LEU A 197 2.78 8.71 9.74
C LEU A 197 2.79 10.03 10.51
N LYS A 198 3.77 10.92 10.28
CA LYS A 198 3.82 12.22 10.90
C LYS A 198 2.53 13.02 10.64
N ASN A 199 2.13 13.13 9.37
CA ASN A 199 0.92 13.87 8.99
C ASN A 199 -0.34 13.24 9.64
N ALA A 200 -0.40 11.90 9.71
CA ALA A 200 -1.50 11.20 10.35
C ALA A 200 -1.57 11.49 11.86
N LEU A 201 -0.43 11.50 12.56
CA LEU A 201 -0.37 11.82 13.99
C LEU A 201 -0.85 13.25 14.26
N ILE A 202 -0.41 14.24 13.46
CA ILE A 202 -0.85 15.64 13.59
C ILE A 202 -2.37 15.71 13.38
N ARG A 203 -2.90 15.20 12.28
CA ARG A 203 -4.33 15.24 11.97
C ARG A 203 -5.19 14.49 12.99
N TYR A 204 -4.69 13.37 13.53
CA TYR A 204 -5.39 12.63 14.56
C TYR A 204 -5.44 13.39 15.89
N ALA A 205 -4.33 14.05 16.26
CA ALA A 205 -4.26 14.90 17.44
C ALA A 205 -5.29 16.06 17.34
N ASP A 206 -5.31 16.76 16.20
CA ASP A 206 -6.28 17.82 15.93
C ASP A 206 -7.73 17.33 16.03
N LEU A 207 -8.01 16.14 15.45
CA LEU A 207 -9.33 15.53 15.53
C LEU A 207 -9.75 15.21 16.98
N GLN A 208 -8.83 14.71 17.82
CA GLN A 208 -9.13 14.39 19.22
C GLN A 208 -9.28 15.67 20.06
N VAL A 209 -8.46 16.69 19.81
CA VAL A 209 -8.62 18.00 20.46
C VAL A 209 -9.97 18.62 20.13
N ALA A 210 -10.39 18.57 18.86
CA ALA A 210 -11.73 19.04 18.44
C ALA A 210 -12.88 18.28 19.10
N LYS A 211 -12.65 17.02 19.50
CA LYS A 211 -13.60 16.18 20.27
C LYS A 211 -13.50 16.42 21.79
N GLY A 212 -12.59 17.27 22.27
CA GLY A 212 -12.34 17.52 23.69
C GLY A 212 -11.47 16.48 24.40
N ASP A 213 -10.87 15.53 23.66
CA ASP A 213 -10.05 14.44 24.21
C ASP A 213 -8.54 14.73 24.02
N ARG A 214 -8.03 15.73 24.73
CA ARG A 214 -6.59 16.07 24.71
C ARG A 214 -5.69 14.96 25.23
N ALA A 215 -6.18 14.15 26.18
CA ALA A 215 -5.41 13.04 26.72
C ALA A 215 -5.11 11.99 25.63
N LYS A 216 -6.14 11.66 24.83
CA LYS A 216 -5.99 10.75 23.69
C LYS A 216 -5.12 11.34 22.60
N ALA A 217 -5.25 12.66 22.30
CA ALA A 217 -4.38 13.35 21.35
C ALA A 217 -2.90 13.21 21.77
N ARG A 218 -2.59 13.55 23.03
CA ARG A 218 -1.23 13.47 23.60
C ARG A 218 -0.66 12.05 23.52
N ARG A 219 -1.47 11.04 23.91
CA ARG A 219 -1.06 9.63 23.89
C ARG A 219 -0.59 9.18 22.50
N TYR A 220 -1.31 9.54 21.44
CA TYR A 220 -0.93 9.14 20.09
C TYR A 220 0.20 9.99 19.53
N ALA A 221 0.25 11.28 19.85
CA ALA A 221 1.37 12.14 19.47
C ALA A 221 2.71 11.69 20.07
N GLU A 222 2.71 11.09 21.28
CA GLU A 222 3.91 10.53 21.93
C GLU A 222 4.63 9.51 21.05
N ILE A 223 3.91 8.76 20.19
CA ILE A 223 4.49 7.77 19.27
C ILE A 223 5.53 8.41 18.33
N GLY A 224 5.28 9.65 17.89
CA GLY A 224 6.16 10.35 16.94
C GLY A 224 7.19 11.26 17.59
N LYS A 225 7.15 11.45 18.92
CA LYS A 225 7.92 12.47 19.62
C LYS A 225 9.42 12.40 19.36
N ASP A 226 10.03 11.23 19.55
CA ASP A 226 11.47 11.07 19.44
C ASP A 226 11.98 11.21 17.98
N VAL A 227 11.09 11.07 17.01
CA VAL A 227 11.45 11.08 15.58
C VAL A 227 11.12 12.42 14.91
N PHE A 228 10.03 13.10 15.32
CA PHE A 228 9.51 14.26 14.58
C PHE A 228 9.57 15.58 15.34
N MET A 229 10.13 15.64 16.56
CA MET A 229 10.19 16.89 17.35
C MET A 229 11.01 18.01 16.71
N GLU A 230 11.95 17.68 15.83
CA GLU A 230 12.72 18.69 15.07
C GLU A 230 11.94 19.27 13.88
N GLU A 231 10.81 18.65 13.52
CA GLU A 231 9.97 19.13 12.42
C GLU A 231 8.95 20.16 12.93
N PRO A 232 8.94 21.40 12.37
CA PRO A 232 8.18 22.53 12.93
C PRO A 232 6.68 22.30 13.05
N ASP A 233 6.07 21.57 12.09
CA ASP A 233 4.66 21.25 12.07
C ASP A 233 4.28 20.26 13.20
N PHE A 234 5.08 19.22 13.41
CA PHE A 234 4.87 18.29 14.50
C PHE A 234 5.12 18.93 15.85
N LYS A 235 6.21 19.72 15.98
CA LYS A 235 6.51 20.46 17.20
C LYS A 235 5.39 21.43 17.55
N GLY A 236 4.88 22.20 16.59
CA GLY A 236 3.77 23.12 16.79
C GLY A 236 2.51 22.42 17.32
N MET A 237 2.14 21.28 16.74
CA MET A 237 1.05 20.45 17.25
C MET A 237 1.34 19.96 18.67
N TRP A 238 2.53 19.43 18.93
CA TRP A 238 2.93 18.90 20.24
C TRP A 238 2.85 19.98 21.34
N ASP A 239 3.35 21.18 21.09
CA ASP A 239 3.35 22.29 22.04
C ASP A 239 1.91 22.82 22.31
N SER A 240 0.95 22.54 21.42
CA SER A 240 -0.46 22.92 21.57
C SER A 240 -1.28 21.94 22.42
N LEU A 241 -0.77 20.72 22.66
CA LEU A 241 -1.42 19.65 23.45
C LEU A 241 -1.14 19.79 24.95
#